data_bc2b8e7e9474e561c5048c485e3af44a
#
_entry.id   bc2b8e7e9474e561c5048c485e3af44a
#
_cell.length_a   1.000
_cell.length_b   1.000
_cell.length_c   1.000
_cell.angle_alpha   90.00
_cell.angle_beta   90.00
_cell.angle_gamma   90.00
#
_symmetry.space_group_name_H-M   'P 1'
#
loop_
_entity.id
_entity.type
_entity.pdbx_description
1 polymer ?
#
loop_
_entity_poly.entity_id
_entity_poly.type
_entity_poly.pdbx_seq_one_letter_code
_entity_poly.pdbx_strand_id
1 'polypeptide(L)'
;MLQLPLPQERRIVLEALRRQVAAIDGTLVAGGEGVGALLPNTDADTRAEVGGLRLHRLLRHGLHRIEAAYPDRPAAAGFSLALLPQLKGRAVLWVFPALVEREWGRPFGPGLMRLGWNPGSFVFVRTRREQEVPWALEEGVRSGAIAAAVGEASLGFAAQRRLALLAAEHGILVLLVTGEDEKARGSPVAARWRVSAGASAGDPFDPTAPGLPRWQVDLLRCRTGPPGSWMVEWDRATGSMRLAAGMAPGTAAADGLRAVG
;
A
#
# COMPACT_ATOMS: atom_id res chain seq x y z
N MET A 1 36.28 3.04 -0.02
CA MET A 1 35.06 3.82 -0.38
C MET A 1 34.65 4.59 0.88
N LEU A 2 34.94 5.89 0.93
CA LEU A 2 34.66 6.75 2.09
C LEU A 2 33.16 6.99 2.16
N GLN A 3 32.50 6.44 3.17
CA GLN A 3 31.12 6.79 3.53
C GLN A 3 31.14 8.23 4.07
N LEU A 4 30.60 9.17 3.30
CA LEU A 4 30.33 10.51 3.79
C LEU A 4 29.36 10.43 5.00
N PRO A 5 29.66 11.11 6.12
CA PRO A 5 28.78 11.11 7.27
C PRO A 5 27.41 11.68 6.87
N LEU A 6 26.36 10.97 7.26
CA LEU A 6 24.97 11.41 7.04
C LEU A 6 24.73 12.75 7.75
N PRO A 7 24.02 13.71 7.15
CA PRO A 7 23.61 14.92 7.80
C PRO A 7 22.93 14.61 9.15
N GLN A 8 23.14 15.44 10.16
CA GLN A 8 22.69 15.21 11.53
C GLN A 8 21.19 14.91 11.64
N GLU A 9 20.36 15.56 10.83
CA GLU A 9 18.92 15.32 10.75
C GLU A 9 18.59 13.89 10.27
N ARG A 10 19.33 13.34 9.31
CA ARG A 10 19.14 11.97 8.83
C ARG A 10 19.52 10.92 9.88
N ARG A 11 20.53 11.20 10.71
CA ARG A 11 20.90 10.31 11.82
C ARG A 11 19.79 10.23 12.86
N ILE A 12 19.17 11.36 13.21
CA ILE A 12 18.06 11.43 14.18
C ILE A 12 16.86 10.61 13.69
N VAL A 13 16.50 10.74 12.41
CA VAL A 13 15.39 9.97 11.82
C VAL A 13 15.69 8.47 11.82
N LEU A 14 16.92 8.07 11.45
CA LEU A 14 17.36 6.67 11.49
C LEU A 14 17.32 6.07 12.89
N GLU A 15 17.79 6.81 13.89
CA GLU A 15 17.76 6.36 15.29
C GLU A 15 16.34 6.26 15.83
N ALA A 16 15.45 7.20 15.44
CA ALA A 16 14.04 7.13 15.79
C ALA A 16 13.36 5.91 15.15
N LEU A 17 13.63 5.65 13.87
CA LEU A 17 13.10 4.50 13.13
C LEU A 17 13.57 3.18 13.77
N ARG A 18 14.88 3.05 14.07
CA ARG A 18 15.44 1.87 14.72
C ARG A 18 14.83 1.62 16.10
N ARG A 19 14.62 2.69 16.90
CA ARG A 19 13.96 2.59 18.21
C ARG A 19 12.51 2.15 18.09
N GLN A 20 11.75 2.69 17.14
CA GLN A 20 10.35 2.28 16.92
C GLN A 20 10.26 0.82 16.47
N VAL A 21 11.11 0.39 15.54
CA VAL A 21 11.15 -1.01 15.08
C VAL A 21 11.52 -1.95 16.24
N ALA A 22 12.54 -1.61 17.03
CA ALA A 22 12.93 -2.40 18.20
C ALA A 22 11.82 -2.46 19.28
N ALA A 23 11.07 -1.37 19.47
CA ALA A 23 9.93 -1.35 20.38
C ALA A 23 8.78 -2.25 19.89
N ILE A 24 8.53 -2.30 18.59
CA ILE A 24 7.54 -3.20 17.98
C ILE A 24 7.97 -4.66 18.17
N ASP A 25 9.24 -4.98 17.89
CA ASP A 25 9.77 -6.34 18.09
C ASP A 25 9.69 -6.75 19.57
N GLY A 26 10.04 -5.85 20.50
CA GLY A 26 9.93 -6.09 21.95
C GLY A 26 8.49 -6.26 22.43
N THR A 27 7.55 -5.50 21.88
CA THR A 27 6.12 -5.60 22.25
C THR A 27 5.50 -6.88 21.70
N LEU A 28 5.93 -7.35 20.54
CA LEU A 28 5.45 -8.61 19.95
C LEU A 28 5.94 -9.84 20.72
N VAL A 29 7.12 -9.76 21.34
CA VAL A 29 7.66 -10.81 22.21
C VAL A 29 6.98 -10.81 23.58
N ALA A 30 6.65 -9.62 24.15
CA ALA A 30 6.03 -9.49 25.47
C ALA A 30 4.49 -9.63 25.46
N GLY A 31 3.82 -9.43 24.31
CA GLY A 31 2.36 -9.47 24.17
C GLY A 31 1.79 -10.80 23.67
N GLY A 32 2.52 -11.89 23.79
CA GLY A 32 2.18 -13.20 23.21
C GLY A 32 0.96 -13.93 23.78
N GLU A 33 0.24 -13.37 24.76
CA GLU A 33 -0.95 -13.99 25.33
C GLU A 33 -2.08 -12.96 25.44
N GLY A 34 -2.96 -12.88 24.45
CA GLY A 34 -4.24 -12.23 24.70
C GLY A 34 -5.04 -11.66 23.55
N VAL A 35 -4.47 -11.37 22.39
CA VAL A 35 -5.23 -10.78 21.26
C VAL A 35 -5.19 -11.64 20.00
N GLY A 36 -4.41 -12.71 19.98
CA GLY A 36 -4.25 -13.61 18.83
C GLY A 36 -5.40 -14.61 18.61
N ALA A 37 -6.41 -14.65 19.49
CA ALA A 37 -7.43 -15.69 19.49
C ALA A 37 -8.73 -15.33 18.74
N LEU A 38 -8.85 -14.15 18.13
CA LEU A 38 -10.10 -13.68 17.51
C LEU A 38 -10.07 -13.55 15.98
N LEU A 39 -8.97 -13.89 15.32
CA LEU A 39 -8.98 -13.96 13.86
C LEU A 39 -8.79 -15.41 13.42
N PRO A 40 -9.73 -15.96 12.62
CA PRO A 40 -9.55 -17.29 12.07
C PRO A 40 -8.27 -17.30 11.23
N ASN A 41 -7.46 -18.33 11.48
CA ASN A 41 -6.25 -18.62 10.72
C ASN A 41 -6.66 -19.13 9.32
N THR A 42 -7.15 -18.21 8.49
CA THR A 42 -7.49 -18.50 7.09
C THR A 42 -6.21 -18.38 6.29
N ASP A 43 -5.82 -19.44 5.62
CA ASP A 43 -4.65 -19.50 4.76
C ASP A 43 -4.50 -18.23 3.92
N ALA A 44 -3.32 -17.63 3.98
CA ALA A 44 -2.99 -16.38 3.28
C ALA A 44 -3.25 -16.47 1.76
N ASP A 45 -3.42 -17.67 1.26
CA ASP A 45 -3.66 -17.99 -0.15
C ASP A 45 -5.10 -17.68 -0.62
N THR A 46 -6.09 -17.67 0.30
CA THR A 46 -7.51 -17.48 -0.06
C THR A 46 -7.95 -16.00 -0.02
N ARG A 47 -7.17 -15.12 0.62
CA ARG A 47 -7.57 -13.73 0.93
C ARG A 47 -7.59 -12.75 -0.21
N ALA A 48 -7.07 -13.12 -1.37
CA ALA A 48 -6.92 -12.19 -2.48
C ALA A 48 -7.32 -12.76 -3.84
N GLU A 49 -8.29 -13.66 -3.88
CA GLU A 49 -8.86 -14.11 -5.13
C GLU A 49 -10.05 -13.23 -5.50
N VAL A 50 -9.80 -12.25 -6.38
CA VAL A 50 -10.83 -11.36 -6.90
C VAL A 50 -11.08 -11.75 -8.35
N GLY A 51 -12.22 -12.41 -8.62
CA GLY A 51 -12.63 -12.78 -9.97
C GLY A 51 -11.62 -13.61 -10.76
N GLY A 52 -10.94 -14.57 -10.10
CA GLY A 52 -9.88 -15.37 -10.70
C GLY A 52 -8.52 -14.65 -10.75
N LEU A 53 -8.44 -13.39 -10.34
CA LEU A 53 -7.20 -12.65 -10.21
C LEU A 53 -6.61 -12.91 -8.83
N ARG A 54 -5.53 -13.64 -8.78
CA ARG A 54 -4.78 -13.86 -7.54
C ARG A 54 -3.93 -12.64 -7.22
N LEU A 55 -4.54 -11.59 -6.65
CA LEU A 55 -3.86 -10.35 -6.28
C LEU A 55 -2.60 -10.59 -5.45
N HIS A 56 -2.62 -11.58 -4.55
CA HIS A 56 -1.44 -11.94 -3.75
C HIS A 56 -0.26 -12.44 -4.59
N ARG A 57 -0.49 -13.07 -5.76
CA ARG A 57 0.60 -13.47 -6.67
C ARG A 57 1.20 -12.29 -7.41
N LEU A 58 0.39 -11.28 -7.70
CA LEU A 58 0.84 -10.05 -8.36
C LEU A 58 1.58 -9.12 -7.40
N LEU A 59 1.28 -9.20 -6.09
CA LEU A 59 1.72 -8.27 -5.05
C LEU A 59 2.72 -8.88 -4.07
N ARG A 60 3.42 -9.94 -4.44
CA ARG A 60 4.33 -10.65 -3.52
C ARG A 60 5.50 -9.79 -3.06
N HIS A 61 6.14 -9.06 -3.96
CA HIS A 61 7.31 -8.21 -3.70
C HIS A 61 7.54 -7.26 -4.87
N GLY A 62 8.42 -6.31 -4.66
CA GLY A 62 8.79 -5.32 -5.66
C GLY A 62 8.04 -4.00 -5.48
N LEU A 63 8.36 -3.05 -6.34
CA LEU A 63 7.74 -1.73 -6.34
C LEU A 63 6.47 -1.75 -7.19
N HIS A 64 5.34 -1.38 -6.58
CA HIS A 64 4.06 -1.17 -7.25
C HIS A 64 3.67 0.30 -7.16
N ARG A 65 3.08 0.83 -8.22
CA ARG A 65 2.59 2.21 -8.26
C ARG A 65 1.06 2.20 -8.25
N ILE A 66 0.48 2.94 -7.30
CA ILE A 66 -0.96 3.14 -7.13
C ILE A 66 -1.24 4.60 -7.44
N GLU A 67 -1.90 4.84 -8.56
CA GLU A 67 -2.26 6.16 -9.05
C GLU A 67 -3.70 6.48 -8.66
N ALA A 68 -3.94 7.71 -8.23
CA ALA A 68 -5.27 8.20 -7.95
C ALA A 68 -5.38 9.68 -8.32
N ALA A 69 -6.55 10.08 -8.81
CA ALA A 69 -6.90 11.49 -8.93
C ALA A 69 -6.86 12.15 -7.53
N TYR A 70 -6.71 13.47 -7.50
CA TYR A 70 -6.58 14.19 -6.23
C TYR A 70 -7.67 13.85 -5.21
N PRO A 71 -8.99 13.81 -5.53
CA PRO A 71 -10.03 13.48 -4.56
C PRO A 71 -10.00 12.01 -4.11
N ASP A 72 -9.39 11.12 -4.88
CA ASP A 72 -9.33 9.68 -4.62
C ASP A 72 -8.09 9.23 -3.85
N ARG A 73 -7.20 10.16 -3.47
CA ARG A 73 -5.97 9.82 -2.71
C ARG A 73 -6.24 9.04 -1.42
N PRO A 74 -7.27 9.41 -0.59
CA PRO A 74 -7.62 8.60 0.58
C PRO A 74 -8.10 7.19 0.23
N ALA A 75 -8.81 7.04 -0.89
CA ALA A 75 -9.24 5.72 -1.38
C ALA A 75 -8.05 4.86 -1.78
N ALA A 76 -7.05 5.44 -2.47
CA ALA A 76 -5.80 4.75 -2.83
C ALA A 76 -4.98 4.34 -1.59
N ALA A 77 -4.93 5.18 -0.57
CA ALA A 77 -4.32 4.84 0.72
C ALA A 77 -5.04 3.67 1.40
N GLY A 78 -6.38 3.70 1.45
CA GLY A 78 -7.21 2.60 1.97
C GLY A 78 -7.04 1.29 1.18
N PHE A 79 -7.00 1.37 -0.14
CA PHE A 79 -6.71 0.22 -1.00
C PHE A 79 -5.30 -0.33 -0.74
N SER A 80 -4.31 0.53 -0.55
CA SER A 80 -2.94 0.12 -0.19
C SER A 80 -2.93 -0.69 1.10
N LEU A 81 -3.66 -0.27 2.14
CA LEU A 81 -3.82 -1.02 3.39
C LEU A 81 -4.42 -2.41 3.16
N ALA A 82 -5.43 -2.49 2.29
CA ALA A 82 -6.09 -3.76 1.97
C ALA A 82 -5.18 -4.74 1.20
N LEU A 83 -4.15 -4.22 0.51
CA LEU A 83 -3.16 -5.02 -0.22
C LEU A 83 -2.00 -5.52 0.63
N LEU A 84 -1.73 -4.89 1.77
CA LEU A 84 -0.56 -5.22 2.59
C LEU A 84 -0.65 -6.65 3.14
N PRO A 85 0.45 -7.42 3.10
CA PRO A 85 0.48 -8.73 3.71
C PRO A 85 0.45 -8.61 5.25
N GLN A 86 -0.44 -9.34 5.89
CA GLN A 86 -0.48 -9.43 7.36
C GLN A 86 0.61 -10.39 7.84
N LEU A 87 1.85 -9.94 7.86
CA LEU A 87 2.96 -10.75 8.35
C LEU A 87 3.14 -10.54 9.85
N LYS A 88 3.00 -11.61 10.62
CA LYS A 88 3.23 -11.58 12.08
C LYS A 88 4.68 -11.23 12.38
N GLY A 89 4.90 -10.35 13.35
CA GLY A 89 6.23 -10.05 13.87
C GLY A 89 7.07 -9.09 13.03
N ARG A 90 6.52 -8.46 11.98
CA ARG A 90 7.25 -7.48 11.17
C ARG A 90 6.43 -6.20 10.97
N ALA A 91 7.10 -5.06 11.01
CA ALA A 91 6.47 -3.75 10.88
C ALA A 91 6.10 -3.42 9.43
N VAL A 92 5.09 -2.57 9.26
CA VAL A 92 4.79 -1.87 8.01
C VAL A 92 5.31 -0.44 8.13
N LEU A 93 6.17 -0.05 7.21
CA LEU A 93 6.65 1.32 7.11
C LEU A 93 5.69 2.15 6.25
N TRP A 94 5.21 3.29 6.78
CA TRP A 94 4.39 4.24 6.02
C TRP A 94 5.04 5.62 6.03
N VAL A 95 5.47 6.07 4.86
CA VAL A 95 6.20 7.33 4.68
C VAL A 95 5.36 8.33 3.91
N PHE A 96 5.19 9.53 4.47
CA PHE A 96 4.42 10.60 3.83
C PHE A 96 5.01 11.98 4.12
N PRO A 97 4.89 12.93 3.17
CA PRO A 97 5.27 14.32 3.39
C PRO A 97 4.30 15.02 4.35
N ALA A 98 4.80 16.05 5.03
CA ALA A 98 3.99 16.90 5.89
C ALA A 98 2.78 17.54 5.18
N LEU A 99 2.89 17.78 3.88
CA LEU A 99 1.80 18.30 3.06
C LEU A 99 0.66 17.28 2.96
N VAL A 100 0.97 16.03 2.68
CA VAL A 100 -0.01 14.94 2.59
C VAL A 100 -0.75 14.77 3.92
N GLU A 101 -0.02 14.82 5.06
CA GLU A 101 -0.65 14.75 6.38
C GLU A 101 -1.62 15.91 6.63
N ARG A 102 -1.30 17.12 6.17
CA ARG A 102 -2.19 18.27 6.32
C ARG A 102 -3.44 18.18 5.46
N GLU A 103 -3.34 17.61 4.28
CA GLU A 103 -4.44 17.53 3.33
C GLU A 103 -5.38 16.36 3.60
N TRP A 104 -4.81 15.19 3.91
CA TRP A 104 -5.54 13.93 4.00
C TRP A 104 -5.50 13.28 5.38
N GLY A 105 -4.69 13.81 6.28
CA GLY A 105 -4.38 13.15 7.54
C GLY A 105 -3.42 11.98 7.37
N ARG A 106 -3.22 11.26 8.45
CA ARG A 106 -2.50 9.98 8.48
C ARG A 106 -3.48 8.84 8.73
N PRO A 107 -3.11 7.59 8.39
CA PRO A 107 -3.96 6.44 8.69
C PRO A 107 -4.42 6.43 10.15
N PHE A 108 -5.74 6.42 10.34
CA PHE A 108 -6.38 6.53 11.64
C PHE A 108 -6.44 5.16 12.34
N GLY A 109 -5.94 5.05 13.57
CA GLY A 109 -5.82 3.78 14.29
C GLY A 109 -7.10 2.93 14.33
N PRO A 110 -8.28 3.49 14.69
CA PRO A 110 -9.55 2.74 14.62
C PRO A 110 -9.91 2.28 13.20
N GLY A 111 -9.56 3.04 12.17
CA GLY A 111 -9.71 2.63 10.76
C GLY A 111 -8.83 1.44 10.40
N LEU A 112 -7.58 1.45 10.87
CA LEU A 112 -6.67 0.30 10.72
C LEU A 112 -7.24 -0.95 11.38
N MET A 113 -7.76 -0.84 12.59
CA MET A 113 -8.39 -1.96 13.31
C MET A 113 -9.62 -2.51 12.56
N ARG A 114 -10.42 -1.64 11.92
CA ARG A 114 -11.55 -2.08 11.10
C ARG A 114 -11.14 -2.87 9.85
N LEU A 115 -9.92 -2.64 9.37
CA LEU A 115 -9.30 -3.40 8.29
C LEU A 115 -8.51 -4.63 8.80
N GLY A 116 -8.60 -4.93 10.09
CA GLY A 116 -7.93 -6.07 10.71
C GLY A 116 -6.45 -5.86 11.03
N TRP A 117 -5.99 -4.59 11.05
CA TRP A 117 -4.62 -4.24 11.37
C TRP A 117 -4.43 -3.86 12.83
N ASN A 118 -3.34 -4.30 13.44
CA ASN A 118 -2.87 -3.73 14.70
C ASN A 118 -2.15 -2.40 14.39
N PRO A 119 -2.63 -1.25 14.89
CA PRO A 119 -1.96 0.03 14.67
C PRO A 119 -0.50 0.07 15.16
N GLY A 120 -0.17 -0.73 16.19
CA GLY A 120 1.20 -0.88 16.71
C GLY A 120 2.16 -1.57 15.75
N SER A 121 1.68 -2.21 14.68
CA SER A 121 2.51 -2.79 13.64
C SER A 121 2.99 -1.77 12.60
N PHE A 122 2.59 -0.50 12.72
CA PHE A 122 2.97 0.54 11.76
C PHE A 122 4.05 1.46 12.30
N VAL A 123 5.02 1.75 11.47
CA VAL A 123 6.02 2.81 11.66
C VAL A 123 5.67 3.93 10.71
N PHE A 124 5.13 5.03 11.24
CA PHE A 124 4.80 6.22 10.47
C PHE A 124 5.98 7.19 10.44
N VAL A 125 6.47 7.48 9.24
CA VAL A 125 7.55 8.44 9.02
C VAL A 125 7.00 9.65 8.26
N ARG A 126 6.98 10.79 8.95
CA ARG A 126 6.63 12.08 8.38
C ARG A 126 7.88 12.78 7.88
N THR A 127 7.97 13.02 6.58
CA THR A 127 9.05 13.82 5.99
C THR A 127 8.66 15.29 5.90
N ARG A 128 9.65 16.17 5.91
CA ARG A 128 9.41 17.61 5.72
C ARG A 128 9.10 17.91 4.25
N ARG A 129 9.78 17.23 3.34
CA ARG A 129 9.69 17.42 1.90
C ARG A 129 9.47 16.08 1.20
N GLU A 130 8.82 16.12 0.05
CA GLU A 130 8.56 14.94 -0.76
C GLU A 130 9.85 14.24 -1.23
N GLN A 131 10.91 15.00 -1.50
CA GLN A 131 12.21 14.48 -1.92
C GLN A 131 12.92 13.59 -0.88
N GLU A 132 12.48 13.62 0.36
CA GLU A 132 13.02 12.80 1.45
C GLU A 132 12.36 11.41 1.52
N VAL A 133 11.16 11.26 0.91
CA VAL A 133 10.40 10.00 0.94
C VAL A 133 11.19 8.83 0.35
N PRO A 134 11.82 8.94 -0.85
CA PRO A 134 12.58 7.81 -1.41
C PRO A 134 13.72 7.36 -0.50
N TRP A 135 14.42 8.28 0.14
CA TRP A 135 15.47 7.94 1.09
C TRP A 135 14.93 7.16 2.29
N ALA A 136 13.83 7.60 2.90
CA ALA A 136 13.23 6.93 4.05
C ALA A 136 12.73 5.52 3.68
N LEU A 137 12.15 5.35 2.49
CA LEU A 137 11.76 4.04 1.98
C LEU A 137 12.97 3.13 1.74
N GLU A 138 14.03 3.64 1.10
CA GLU A 138 15.26 2.86 0.84
C GLU A 138 15.90 2.39 2.14
N GLU A 139 15.99 3.25 3.18
CA GLU A 139 16.52 2.87 4.49
C GLU A 139 15.64 1.84 5.21
N GLY A 140 14.31 2.02 5.14
CA GLY A 140 13.37 1.05 5.69
C GLY A 140 13.54 -0.34 5.05
N VAL A 141 13.62 -0.41 3.73
CA VAL A 141 13.83 -1.67 2.99
C VAL A 141 15.16 -2.31 3.36
N ARG A 142 16.28 -1.54 3.40
CA ARG A 142 17.61 -2.04 3.78
C ARG A 142 17.67 -2.55 5.21
N SER A 143 16.83 -2.06 6.10
CA SER A 143 16.83 -2.48 7.51
C SER A 143 16.53 -3.96 7.70
N GLY A 144 15.80 -4.57 6.74
CA GLY A 144 15.31 -5.94 6.84
C GLY A 144 14.22 -6.16 7.89
N ALA A 145 13.87 -5.12 8.68
CA ALA A 145 12.94 -5.21 9.80
C ALA A 145 11.47 -5.02 9.41
N ILE A 146 11.19 -4.58 8.18
CA ILE A 146 9.82 -4.32 7.71
C ILE A 146 9.30 -5.47 6.84
N ALA A 147 7.98 -5.68 6.88
CA ALA A 147 7.28 -6.62 6.02
C ALA A 147 6.91 -6.00 4.68
N ALA A 148 6.53 -4.74 4.70
CA ALA A 148 6.15 -3.96 3.55
C ALA A 148 6.38 -2.46 3.80
N ALA A 149 6.38 -1.67 2.73
CA ALA A 149 6.44 -0.22 2.81
C ALA A 149 5.38 0.45 1.94
N VAL A 150 4.85 1.58 2.41
CA VAL A 150 3.99 2.48 1.64
C VAL A 150 4.65 3.85 1.62
N GLY A 151 4.74 4.46 0.46
CA GLY A 151 5.21 5.83 0.29
C GLY A 151 4.18 6.67 -0.43
N GLU A 152 3.87 7.85 0.09
CA GLU A 152 2.94 8.78 -0.54
C GLU A 152 3.71 9.94 -1.17
N ALA A 153 4.20 9.72 -2.40
CA ALA A 153 5.00 10.71 -3.13
C ALA A 153 5.09 10.38 -4.61
N SER A 154 5.34 11.40 -5.42
CA SER A 154 5.73 11.24 -6.82
C SER A 154 7.24 11.14 -6.93
N LEU A 155 7.77 9.97 -7.26
CA LEU A 155 9.20 9.73 -7.38
C LEU A 155 9.66 9.82 -8.84
N GLY A 156 10.80 10.49 -9.06
CA GLY A 156 11.48 10.45 -10.35
C GLY A 156 11.97 9.05 -10.73
N PHE A 157 12.19 8.82 -12.03
CA PHE A 157 12.56 7.51 -12.59
C PHE A 157 13.77 6.85 -11.89
N ALA A 158 14.82 7.62 -11.61
CA ALA A 158 16.04 7.10 -10.96
C ALA A 158 15.77 6.59 -9.54
N ALA A 159 14.96 7.32 -8.76
CA ALA A 159 14.55 6.89 -7.41
C ALA A 159 13.66 5.64 -7.45
N GLN A 160 12.68 5.61 -8.37
CA GLN A 160 11.84 4.42 -8.58
C GLN A 160 12.68 3.20 -8.96
N ARG A 161 13.68 3.35 -9.85
CA ARG A 161 14.56 2.25 -10.27
C ARG A 161 15.38 1.70 -9.10
N ARG A 162 15.99 2.58 -8.28
CA ARG A 162 16.74 2.13 -7.09
C ARG A 162 15.85 1.40 -6.11
N LEU A 163 14.67 1.97 -5.80
CA LEU A 163 13.73 1.38 -4.88
C LEU A 163 13.17 0.04 -5.40
N ALA A 164 12.91 -0.08 -6.71
CA ALA A 164 12.46 -1.33 -7.32
C ALA A 164 13.51 -2.45 -7.22
N LEU A 165 14.80 -2.12 -7.41
CA LEU A 165 15.89 -3.07 -7.25
C LEU A 165 16.02 -3.53 -5.79
N LEU A 166 16.02 -2.59 -4.84
CA LEU A 166 16.07 -2.90 -3.42
C LEU A 166 14.87 -3.74 -2.95
N ALA A 167 13.67 -3.38 -3.39
CA ALA A 167 12.46 -4.13 -3.04
C ALA A 167 12.51 -5.58 -3.57
N ALA A 168 13.06 -5.78 -4.77
CA ALA A 168 13.24 -7.11 -5.34
C ALA A 168 14.34 -7.91 -4.61
N GLU A 169 15.48 -7.29 -4.31
CA GLU A 169 16.61 -7.88 -3.58
C GLU A 169 16.20 -8.36 -2.19
N HIS A 170 15.45 -7.54 -1.45
CA HIS A 170 14.98 -7.85 -0.10
C HIS A 170 13.66 -8.63 -0.05
N GLY A 171 13.02 -8.91 -1.18
CA GLY A 171 11.74 -9.61 -1.24
C GLY A 171 10.58 -8.85 -0.56
N ILE A 172 10.64 -7.51 -0.53
CA ILE A 172 9.68 -6.64 0.17
C ILE A 172 8.69 -6.04 -0.82
N LEU A 173 7.41 -5.97 -0.43
CA LEU A 173 6.39 -5.23 -1.15
C LEU A 173 6.51 -3.74 -0.82
N VAL A 174 6.66 -2.91 -1.85
CA VAL A 174 6.65 -1.45 -1.73
C VAL A 174 5.51 -0.89 -2.58
N LEU A 175 4.59 -0.17 -1.94
CA LEU A 175 3.47 0.50 -2.58
C LEU A 175 3.76 2.01 -2.64
N LEU A 176 3.74 2.59 -3.83
CA LEU A 176 3.93 4.01 -4.05
C LEU A 176 2.61 4.64 -4.46
N VAL A 177 1.97 5.35 -3.53
CA VAL A 177 0.73 6.09 -3.77
C VAL A 177 1.07 7.47 -4.34
N THR A 178 0.58 7.76 -5.54
CA THR A 178 0.95 8.97 -6.30
C THR A 178 -0.27 9.55 -7.02
N GLY A 179 -0.17 10.80 -7.45
CA GLY A 179 -1.11 11.37 -8.40
C GLY A 179 -1.06 10.66 -9.75
N GLU A 180 -2.08 10.86 -10.56
CA GLU A 180 -2.08 10.42 -11.94
C GLU A 180 -0.98 11.15 -12.71
N ASP A 181 -0.18 10.40 -13.45
CA ASP A 181 0.90 10.94 -14.27
C ASP A 181 0.99 10.19 -15.60
N GLU A 182 0.59 10.85 -16.66
CA GLU A 182 0.64 10.30 -18.02
C GLU A 182 2.08 10.03 -18.50
N LYS A 183 3.08 10.72 -17.94
CA LYS A 183 4.49 10.56 -18.31
C LYS A 183 5.13 9.29 -17.74
N ALA A 184 4.43 8.55 -16.92
CA ALA A 184 4.95 7.33 -16.28
C ALA A 184 5.10 6.12 -17.22
N ARG A 185 5.03 6.30 -18.54
CA ARG A 185 5.37 5.27 -19.51
C ARG A 185 6.85 4.92 -19.35
N GLY A 186 7.15 3.66 -19.05
CA GLY A 186 8.53 3.17 -18.85
C GLY A 186 8.99 3.04 -17.40
N SER A 187 8.13 3.33 -16.42
CA SER A 187 8.44 3.16 -15.00
C SER A 187 8.92 1.72 -14.69
N PRO A 188 9.97 1.55 -13.85
CA PRO A 188 10.55 0.26 -13.49
C PRO A 188 9.71 -0.54 -12.49
N VAL A 189 8.43 -0.21 -12.31
CA VAL A 189 7.53 -0.87 -11.36
C VAL A 189 7.08 -2.25 -11.82
N ALA A 190 6.77 -3.14 -10.89
CA ALA A 190 6.23 -4.47 -11.14
C ALA A 190 4.80 -4.40 -11.68
N ALA A 191 3.97 -3.54 -11.09
CA ALA A 191 2.64 -3.25 -11.59
C ALA A 191 2.26 -1.78 -11.37
N ARG A 192 1.32 -1.32 -12.20
CA ARG A 192 0.78 0.04 -12.17
C ARG A 192 -0.74 -0.06 -12.07
N TRP A 193 -1.29 0.57 -11.07
CA TRP A 193 -2.70 0.55 -10.72
C TRP A 193 -3.27 1.96 -10.78
N ARG A 194 -4.54 2.08 -11.17
CA ARG A 194 -5.34 3.27 -10.94
C ARG A 194 -6.45 2.89 -9.97
N VAL A 195 -6.67 3.74 -8.98
CA VAL A 195 -7.66 3.49 -7.93
C VAL A 195 -8.52 4.73 -7.74
N SER A 196 -9.82 4.53 -7.71
CA SER A 196 -10.78 5.54 -7.31
C SER A 196 -11.77 4.99 -6.29
N ALA A 197 -12.45 5.88 -5.57
CA ALA A 197 -13.51 5.50 -4.65
C ALA A 197 -14.70 4.90 -5.42
N GLY A 198 -15.19 3.76 -4.95
CA GLY A 198 -16.44 3.17 -5.42
C GLY A 198 -17.59 3.52 -4.51
N ALA A 199 -18.80 3.70 -5.06
CA ALA A 199 -20.01 3.86 -4.26
C ALA A 199 -20.22 2.61 -3.39
N SER A 200 -20.22 2.77 -2.06
CA SER A 200 -20.49 1.66 -1.14
C SER A 200 -21.97 1.29 -1.17
N ALA A 201 -22.27 0.00 -0.99
CA ALA A 201 -23.64 -0.40 -0.69
C ALA A 201 -24.01 0.11 0.69
N GLY A 202 -25.23 0.61 0.88
CA GLY A 202 -25.73 0.97 2.21
C GLY A 202 -25.69 -0.22 3.17
N ASP A 203 -25.56 0.09 4.46
CA ASP A 203 -25.67 -0.94 5.49
C ASP A 203 -27.11 -1.49 5.47
N PRO A 204 -27.32 -2.82 5.46
CA PRO A 204 -28.67 -3.40 5.40
C PRO A 204 -29.51 -3.12 6.67
N PHE A 205 -28.87 -2.77 7.79
CA PHE A 205 -29.53 -2.50 9.07
C PHE A 205 -29.64 -1.00 9.39
N ASP A 206 -28.77 -0.17 8.80
CA ASP A 206 -28.78 1.28 8.97
C ASP A 206 -28.45 1.97 7.62
N PRO A 207 -29.46 2.46 6.89
CA PRO A 207 -29.24 3.13 5.62
C PRO A 207 -28.39 4.41 5.71
N THR A 208 -28.24 4.97 6.92
CA THR A 208 -27.42 6.18 7.15
C THR A 208 -25.98 5.85 7.47
N ALA A 209 -25.67 4.60 7.83
CA ALA A 209 -24.32 4.17 8.11
C ALA A 209 -23.49 4.04 6.84
N PRO A 210 -22.18 4.40 6.88
CA PRO A 210 -21.31 4.16 5.76
C PRO A 210 -21.17 2.65 5.52
N GLY A 211 -21.40 2.24 4.29
CA GLY A 211 -21.24 0.85 3.87
C GLY A 211 -19.78 0.39 3.87
N LEU A 212 -19.56 -0.82 3.36
CA LEU A 212 -18.21 -1.37 3.23
C LEU A 212 -17.37 -0.54 2.23
N PRO A 213 -16.06 -0.35 2.49
CA PRO A 213 -15.19 0.32 1.54
C PRO A 213 -15.20 -0.39 0.19
N ARG A 214 -15.39 0.38 -0.88
CA ARG A 214 -15.34 -0.10 -2.27
C ARG A 214 -14.37 0.74 -3.07
N TRP A 215 -13.69 0.07 -4.00
CA TRP A 215 -12.75 0.71 -4.91
C TRP A 215 -13.00 0.24 -6.34
N GLN A 216 -12.99 1.18 -7.26
CA GLN A 216 -12.74 0.88 -8.66
C GLN A 216 -11.23 0.75 -8.83
N VAL A 217 -10.78 -0.38 -9.35
CA VAL A 217 -9.36 -0.72 -9.47
C VAL A 217 -9.06 -1.11 -10.91
N ASP A 218 -8.19 -0.36 -11.56
CA ASP A 218 -7.70 -0.66 -12.89
C ASP A 218 -6.22 -1.07 -12.82
N LEU A 219 -5.91 -2.29 -13.21
CA LEU A 219 -4.54 -2.73 -13.45
C LEU A 219 -4.11 -2.26 -14.83
N LEU A 220 -3.42 -1.12 -14.88
CA LEU A 220 -2.99 -0.49 -16.14
C LEU A 220 -1.86 -1.26 -16.81
N ARG A 221 -0.98 -1.85 -16.01
CA ARG A 221 0.17 -2.64 -16.44
C ARG A 221 0.62 -3.59 -15.34
N CYS A 222 0.98 -4.81 -15.72
CA CYS A 222 1.63 -5.77 -14.85
C CYS A 222 2.67 -6.57 -15.65
N ARG A 223 3.78 -6.96 -15.01
CA ARG A 223 4.80 -7.83 -15.65
C ARG A 223 4.33 -9.27 -15.77
N THR A 224 3.41 -9.71 -14.91
CA THR A 224 3.03 -11.12 -14.74
C THR A 224 1.59 -11.41 -15.11
N GLY A 225 0.82 -10.41 -15.57
CA GLY A 225 -0.58 -10.61 -15.92
C GLY A 225 -1.12 -9.54 -16.87
N PRO A 226 -2.27 -9.80 -17.50
CA PRO A 226 -2.93 -8.84 -18.37
C PRO A 226 -3.51 -7.66 -17.59
N PRO A 227 -3.68 -6.50 -18.23
CA PRO A 227 -4.50 -5.41 -17.70
C PRO A 227 -5.93 -5.84 -17.42
N GLY A 228 -6.59 -5.15 -16.51
CA GLY A 228 -7.98 -5.44 -16.17
C GLY A 228 -8.58 -4.37 -15.27
N SER A 229 -9.89 -4.42 -15.08
CA SER A 229 -10.66 -3.47 -14.30
C SER A 229 -11.66 -4.21 -13.42
N TRP A 230 -11.74 -3.83 -12.14
CA TRP A 230 -12.59 -4.48 -11.16
C TRP A 230 -13.17 -3.48 -10.18
N MET A 231 -14.43 -3.70 -9.79
CA MET A 231 -14.98 -3.12 -8.57
C MET A 231 -14.76 -4.10 -7.43
N VAL A 232 -13.97 -3.69 -6.45
CA VAL A 232 -13.65 -4.52 -5.28
C VAL A 232 -14.22 -3.91 -4.00
N GLU A 233 -14.52 -4.78 -3.04
CA GLU A 233 -15.10 -4.42 -1.76
C GLU A 233 -14.32 -5.11 -0.64
N TRP A 234 -14.16 -4.43 0.50
CA TRP A 234 -13.57 -5.03 1.68
C TRP A 234 -14.59 -5.86 2.44
N ASP A 235 -14.34 -7.14 2.61
CA ASP A 235 -15.13 -8.01 3.44
C ASP A 235 -14.57 -8.04 4.88
N ARG A 236 -15.32 -7.48 5.82
CA ARG A 236 -14.91 -7.44 7.23
C ARG A 236 -14.88 -8.80 7.89
N ALA A 237 -15.75 -9.73 7.47
CA ALA A 237 -15.84 -11.05 8.08
C ALA A 237 -14.61 -11.90 7.78
N THR A 238 -14.10 -11.81 6.55
CA THR A 238 -12.93 -12.56 6.10
C THR A 238 -11.63 -11.77 6.19
N GLY A 239 -11.70 -10.45 6.39
CA GLY A 239 -10.54 -9.56 6.34
C GLY A 239 -9.85 -9.59 4.98
N SER A 240 -10.61 -9.66 3.90
CA SER A 240 -10.10 -9.78 2.53
C SER A 240 -10.89 -8.93 1.54
N MET A 241 -10.32 -8.72 0.35
CA MET A 241 -11.05 -8.09 -0.76
C MET A 241 -11.84 -9.14 -1.55
N ARG A 242 -13.04 -8.77 -1.98
CA ARG A 242 -13.88 -9.55 -2.89
C ARG A 242 -14.36 -8.68 -4.06
N LEU A 243 -14.83 -9.30 -5.14
CA LEU A 243 -15.57 -8.58 -6.18
C LEU A 243 -16.87 -8.04 -5.59
N ALA A 244 -17.18 -6.79 -5.87
CA ALA A 244 -18.48 -6.24 -5.53
C ALA A 244 -19.58 -6.96 -6.31
N ALA A 245 -20.65 -7.37 -5.62
CA ALA A 245 -21.75 -8.06 -6.27
C ALA A 245 -22.40 -7.18 -7.36
N GLY A 246 -22.71 -7.78 -8.51
CA GLY A 246 -23.44 -7.14 -9.61
C GLY A 246 -22.61 -6.55 -10.73
N MET A 247 -21.28 -6.68 -10.72
CA MET A 247 -20.43 -6.23 -11.83
C MET A 247 -19.56 -7.37 -12.37
N ALA A 248 -19.72 -7.66 -13.65
CA ALA A 248 -18.78 -8.52 -14.37
C ALA A 248 -17.41 -7.84 -14.49
N PRO A 249 -16.30 -8.60 -14.52
CA PRO A 249 -14.97 -8.02 -14.77
C PRO A 249 -15.00 -7.30 -16.13
N GLY A 250 -14.82 -5.98 -16.11
CA GLY A 250 -14.69 -5.18 -17.33
C GLY A 250 -13.30 -5.40 -17.93
N THR A 251 -13.22 -5.68 -19.22
CA THR A 251 -11.99 -5.50 -19.98
C THR A 251 -11.64 -4.02 -19.97
N ALA A 252 -10.43 -3.65 -19.53
CA ALA A 252 -9.94 -2.28 -19.63
C ALA A 252 -10.13 -1.80 -21.07
N ALA A 253 -10.96 -0.79 -21.26
CA ALA A 253 -11.13 -0.18 -22.56
C ALA A 253 -9.75 0.34 -23.02
N ALA A 254 -9.27 -0.20 -24.13
CA ALA A 254 -8.12 0.30 -24.85
C ALA A 254 -8.56 1.63 -25.50
N ASP A 255 -8.61 2.70 -24.71
CA ASP A 255 -8.95 4.03 -25.22
C ASP A 255 -7.69 4.69 -25.81
N GLY A 256 -7.76 4.90 -27.14
CA GLY A 256 -7.07 6.01 -27.78
C GLY A 256 -5.79 5.70 -28.52
N LEU A 257 -5.85 4.89 -29.56
CA LEU A 257 -5.06 5.13 -30.78
C LEU A 257 -6.03 5.50 -31.90
N ARG A 258 -6.52 6.74 -31.89
CA ARG A 258 -6.96 7.35 -33.13
C ARG A 258 -5.72 7.89 -33.83
N ALA A 259 -5.34 7.22 -34.87
CA ALA A 259 -4.44 7.75 -35.88
C ALA A 259 -5.08 9.04 -36.45
N VAL A 260 -4.32 10.15 -36.36
CA VAL A 260 -4.55 11.31 -37.20
C VAL A 260 -3.79 11.03 -38.48
N GLY A 261 -4.57 10.92 -39.56
CA GLY A 261 -4.07 10.89 -40.92
C GLY A 261 -3.50 12.26 -41.36
#